data_6228db600d6664cc05d0b15675144ac4
#
_entry.id   6228db600d6664cc05d0b15675144ac4
#
_cell.length_a   1.000
_cell.length_b   1.000
_cell.length_c   1.000
_cell.angle_alpha   90.00
_cell.angle_beta   90.00
_cell.angle_gamma   90.00
#
_symmetry.space_group_name_H-M   'P 1'
#
loop_
_entity.id
_entity.type
_entity.pdbx_description
1 polymer ?
#
loop_
_entity_poly.entity_id
_entity_poly.type
_entity_poly.pdbx_seq_one_letter_code
_entity_poly.pdbx_strand_id
1 'polypeptide(L)'
;MTRVLTDNQTKFLEVLFDEAGGNHALAKKLAGYSDSTSTKAVRDSLKDEIMSATTEYLVQIAPKAAVAMAKALDDPTELGIRDK
;
A
#
# COMPACT_ATOMS: atom_id res chain seq x y z
N MET A 1 19.51 -8.14 -4.45
CA MET A 1 19.86 -8.76 -3.19
C MET A 1 19.08 -8.18 -2.02
N THR A 2 18.56 -9.02 -1.18
CA THR A 2 17.74 -8.59 -0.07
C THR A 2 18.59 -8.40 1.18
N ARG A 3 18.47 -7.24 1.81
CA ARG A 3 19.19 -7.01 3.06
C ARG A 3 18.32 -7.50 4.21
N VAL A 4 18.96 -7.69 5.37
CA VAL A 4 18.26 -8.09 6.57
C VAL A 4 17.61 -6.84 7.19
N LEU A 5 16.31 -6.89 7.40
CA LEU A 5 15.58 -5.79 7.97
C LEU A 5 15.41 -5.97 9.48
N THR A 6 15.32 -4.86 10.20
CA THR A 6 15.01 -4.92 11.63
C THR A 6 13.55 -5.34 11.82
N ASP A 7 13.21 -5.71 13.05
CA ASP A 7 11.83 -6.09 13.36
C ASP A 7 10.87 -4.93 13.07
N ASN A 8 11.27 -3.70 13.43
CA ASN A 8 10.42 -2.54 13.19
C ASN A 8 10.24 -2.28 11.70
N GLN A 9 11.29 -2.47 10.92
CA GLN A 9 11.22 -2.30 9.48
C GLN A 9 10.29 -3.33 8.85
N THR A 10 10.43 -4.57 9.27
CA THR A 10 9.57 -5.64 8.76
C THR A 10 8.12 -5.37 9.11
N LYS A 11 7.87 -4.97 10.35
CA LYS A 11 6.52 -4.67 10.81
C LYS A 11 5.93 -3.49 10.05
N PHE A 12 6.75 -2.47 9.78
CA PHE A 12 6.30 -1.31 9.03
C PHE A 12 5.77 -1.74 7.65
N LEU A 13 6.55 -2.57 6.97
CA LEU A 13 6.12 -3.03 5.64
C LEU A 13 4.87 -3.88 5.70
N GLU A 14 4.75 -4.72 6.73
CA GLU A 14 3.57 -5.56 6.88
C GLU A 14 2.30 -4.74 7.07
N VAL A 15 2.35 -3.76 7.96
CA VAL A 15 1.13 -3.01 8.27
C VAL A 15 0.83 -1.92 7.25
N LEU A 16 1.82 -1.51 6.46
CA LEU A 16 1.64 -0.42 5.50
C LEU A 16 0.50 -0.71 4.53
N PHE A 17 0.41 -1.95 4.05
CA PHE A 17 -0.59 -2.33 3.06
C PHE A 17 -1.80 -3.00 3.70
N ASP A 18 -1.87 -3.03 5.02
CA ASP A 18 -2.95 -3.70 5.74
C ASP A 18 -3.60 -2.70 6.68
N GLU A 19 -3.25 -2.74 7.97
CA GLU A 19 -3.90 -1.90 8.96
C GLU A 19 -3.71 -0.41 8.70
N ALA A 20 -2.56 -0.02 8.18
CA ALA A 20 -2.28 1.40 7.93
C ALA A 20 -2.93 1.91 6.65
N GLY A 21 -3.36 1.02 5.77
CA GLY A 21 -4.04 1.42 4.54
C GLY A 21 -3.23 2.35 3.65
N GLY A 22 -1.92 2.20 3.63
CA GLY A 22 -1.04 3.02 2.82
C GLY A 22 -0.54 4.28 3.51
N ASN A 23 -0.96 4.52 4.74
CA ASN A 23 -0.56 5.71 5.48
C ASN A 23 0.77 5.46 6.18
N HIS A 24 1.82 6.17 5.74
CA HIS A 24 3.16 5.95 6.27
C HIS A 24 3.28 6.34 7.75
N ALA A 25 2.65 7.43 8.15
CA ALA A 25 2.73 7.87 9.55
C ALA A 25 2.06 6.85 10.47
N LEU A 26 0.91 6.33 10.05
CA LEU A 26 0.21 5.33 10.84
C LEU A 26 1.01 4.02 10.89
N ALA A 27 1.59 3.63 9.75
CA ALA A 27 2.41 2.43 9.70
C ALA A 27 3.61 2.53 10.64
N LYS A 28 4.23 3.72 10.70
CA LYS A 28 5.35 3.94 11.61
C LYS A 28 4.92 3.74 13.06
N LYS A 29 3.78 4.28 13.42
CA LYS A 29 3.24 4.16 14.76
C LYS A 29 2.92 2.70 15.10
N LEU A 30 2.23 2.01 14.20
CA LEU A 30 1.85 0.61 14.41
C LEU A 30 3.06 -0.31 14.46
N ALA A 31 4.13 0.07 13.77
CA ALA A 31 5.35 -0.74 13.76
C ALA A 31 6.17 -0.60 15.05
N GLY A 32 5.79 0.34 15.91
CA GLY A 32 6.47 0.48 17.19
C GLY A 32 7.64 1.45 17.17
N TYR A 33 7.77 2.27 16.16
CA TYR A 33 8.80 3.30 16.15
C TYR A 33 8.49 4.37 17.17
N SER A 34 9.55 4.98 17.70
CA SER A 34 9.42 6.09 18.63
C SER A 34 8.78 7.29 17.93
N ASP A 35 8.02 8.09 18.69
CA ASP A 35 7.42 9.31 18.15
C ASP A 35 8.48 10.29 17.65
N SER A 36 9.69 10.21 18.20
CA SER A 36 10.78 11.08 17.78
C SER A 36 11.40 10.65 16.45
N THR A 37 11.07 9.45 15.98
CA THR A 37 11.56 8.96 14.70
C THR A 37 10.75 9.59 13.58
N SER A 38 11.44 10.20 12.62
CA SER A 38 10.78 10.87 11.50
C SER A 38 10.16 9.86 10.54
N THR A 39 8.91 10.11 10.14
CA THR A 39 8.26 9.28 9.14
C THR A 39 9.05 9.29 7.84
N LYS A 40 9.58 10.47 7.47
CA LYS A 40 10.39 10.58 6.27
C LYS A 40 11.65 9.71 6.37
N ALA A 41 12.29 9.68 7.54
CA ALA A 41 13.49 8.88 7.72
C ALA A 41 13.19 7.40 7.57
N VAL A 42 12.09 6.93 8.13
CA VAL A 42 11.69 5.53 8.00
C VAL A 42 11.39 5.21 6.54
N ARG A 43 10.61 6.06 5.89
CA ARG A 43 10.24 5.86 4.49
C ARG A 43 11.47 5.84 3.59
N ASP A 44 12.41 6.78 3.80
CA ASP A 44 13.61 6.86 2.98
C ASP A 44 14.51 5.64 3.18
N SER A 45 14.57 5.12 4.40
CA SER A 45 15.41 3.96 4.69
C SER A 45 14.84 2.69 4.07
N LEU A 46 13.54 2.65 3.78
CA LEU A 46 12.86 1.49 3.22
C LEU A 46 12.35 1.74 1.81
N LYS A 47 12.86 2.76 1.16
CA LYS A 47 12.36 3.20 -0.14
C LYS A 47 12.28 2.06 -1.15
N ASP A 48 13.36 1.30 -1.28
CA ASP A 48 13.40 0.21 -2.25
C ASP A 48 12.43 -0.90 -1.88
N GLU A 49 12.34 -1.22 -0.58
CA GLU A 49 11.45 -2.26 -0.11
C GLU A 49 9.98 -1.84 -0.29
N ILE A 50 9.69 -0.56 -0.05
CA ILE A 50 8.33 -0.06 -0.25
C ILE A 50 7.96 -0.14 -1.72
N MET A 51 8.88 0.25 -2.60
CA MET A 51 8.62 0.20 -4.04
C MET A 51 8.35 -1.23 -4.49
N SER A 52 9.17 -2.17 -4.02
CA SER A 52 9.01 -3.57 -4.37
C SER A 52 7.69 -4.13 -3.85
N ALA A 53 7.34 -3.82 -2.62
CA ALA A 53 6.09 -4.28 -2.03
C ALA A 53 4.88 -3.66 -2.73
N THR A 54 4.98 -2.38 -3.10
CA THR A 54 3.91 -1.71 -3.82
C THR A 54 3.66 -2.38 -5.16
N THR A 55 4.74 -2.69 -5.88
CA THR A 55 4.64 -3.36 -7.17
C THR A 55 3.96 -4.71 -7.02
N GLU A 56 4.37 -5.49 -6.01
CA GLU A 56 3.75 -6.78 -5.75
C GLU A 56 2.27 -6.65 -5.45
N TYR A 57 1.92 -5.67 -4.63
CA TYR A 57 0.54 -5.44 -4.26
C TYR A 57 -0.30 -5.09 -5.49
N LEU A 58 0.23 -4.19 -6.34
CA LEU A 58 -0.47 -3.79 -7.55
C LEU A 58 -0.64 -4.95 -8.52
N VAL A 59 0.37 -5.80 -8.63
CA VAL A 59 0.28 -6.97 -9.49
C VAL A 59 -0.85 -7.89 -9.02
N GLN A 60 -1.01 -8.01 -7.71
CA GLN A 60 -2.05 -8.88 -7.16
C GLN A 60 -3.45 -8.33 -7.36
N ILE A 61 -3.63 -7.02 -7.19
CA ILE A 61 -4.97 -6.45 -7.24
C ILE A 61 -5.38 -5.95 -8.61
N ALA A 62 -4.42 -5.71 -9.50
CA ALA A 62 -4.72 -5.13 -10.80
C ALA A 62 -5.74 -5.94 -11.60
N PRO A 63 -5.62 -7.27 -11.70
CA PRO A 63 -6.61 -8.05 -12.44
C PRO A 63 -8.01 -7.92 -11.84
N LYS A 64 -8.10 -7.92 -10.52
CA LYS A 64 -9.38 -7.79 -9.85
C LYS A 64 -9.99 -6.42 -10.10
N ALA A 65 -9.17 -5.38 -10.04
CA ALA A 65 -9.62 -4.02 -10.32
C ALA A 65 -10.08 -3.88 -11.76
N ALA A 66 -9.34 -4.49 -12.68
CA ALA A 66 -9.70 -4.45 -14.10
C ALA A 66 -11.04 -5.12 -14.36
N VAL A 67 -11.27 -6.27 -13.71
CA VAL A 67 -12.53 -6.97 -13.85
C VAL A 67 -13.69 -6.12 -13.30
N ALA A 68 -13.47 -5.51 -12.16
CA ALA A 68 -14.49 -4.66 -11.55
C ALA A 68 -14.82 -3.47 -12.44
N MET A 69 -13.81 -2.86 -13.04
CA MET A 69 -14.01 -1.74 -13.95
C MET A 69 -14.78 -2.16 -15.20
N ALA A 70 -14.42 -3.32 -15.75
CA ALA A 70 -15.10 -3.81 -16.95
C ALA A 70 -16.58 -4.04 -16.65
N LYS A 71 -16.88 -4.62 -15.49
CA LYS A 71 -18.24 -4.84 -15.07
C LYS A 71 -19.01 -3.55 -14.92
N ALA A 72 -18.37 -2.56 -14.29
CA ALA A 72 -19.01 -1.26 -14.08
C ALA A 72 -19.30 -0.56 -15.40
N LEU A 73 -18.39 -0.73 -16.38
CA LEU A 73 -18.59 -0.14 -17.69
C LEU A 73 -19.73 -0.82 -18.45
N ASP A 74 -19.94 -2.11 -18.20
CA ASP A 74 -21.06 -2.83 -18.81
C ASP A 74 -22.38 -2.43 -18.17
N ASP A 75 -22.35 -1.88 -16.97
CA ASP A 75 -23.53 -1.45 -16.25
C ASP A 75 -23.40 0.04 -15.92
N PRO A 76 -23.76 0.91 -16.85
CA PRO A 76 -23.62 2.35 -16.63
C PRO A 76 -24.36 2.86 -15.41
N THR A 77 -25.40 2.16 -14.99
CA THR A 77 -26.16 2.55 -13.81
C THR A 77 -25.30 2.50 -12.56
N GLU A 78 -24.43 1.50 -12.49
CA GLU A 78 -23.56 1.35 -11.32
C GLU A 78 -22.59 2.50 -11.18
N LEU A 79 -22.13 3.02 -12.29
CA LEU A 79 -21.21 4.15 -12.29
C LEU A 79 -21.93 5.48 -12.25
N GLY A 80 -23.24 5.46 -12.36
CA GLY A 80 -23.97 6.71 -12.47
C GLY A 80 -23.83 7.36 -13.83
N ILE A 81 -23.25 6.66 -14.77
CA ILE A 81 -23.08 7.17 -16.12
C ILE A 81 -24.32 6.86 -16.91
N ARG A 82 -24.90 7.87 -17.52
CA ARG A 82 -26.06 7.65 -18.33
C ARG A 82 -25.75 7.94 -19.74
N ASP A 83 -26.27 7.12 -20.59
CA ASP A 83 -26.07 7.44 -21.93
C ASP A 83 -27.20 8.27 -22.31
N LYS A 84 -27.69 8.81 -22.28
CA LYS A 84 -28.60 9.75 -22.66
C LYS A 84 -29.23 9.56 -23.85
#